data_ae603536593b578e8f3eb03e1b1bb84d
#
_entry.id   ae603536593b578e8f3eb03e1b1bb84d
#
_cell.length_a   1.000
_cell.length_b   1.000
_cell.length_c   1.000
_cell.angle_alpha   90.00
_cell.angle_beta   90.00
_cell.angle_gamma   90.00
#
_symmetry.space_group_name_H-M   'P 1'
#
loop_
_entity.id
_entity.type
_entity.pdbx_description
1 polymer ?
#
loop_
_entity_poly.entity_id
_entity_poly.type
_entity_poly.pdbx_seq_one_letter_code
_entity_poly.pdbx_strand_id
1 'polypeptide(L)'
;LCNQILKESLKRAKEVDASVILHTETGTPEVMADLASISNKANFPKSRLVKHYGGIGSIENSHGITVSLLASNENIAFASNNNFPHMLETDYLDDPKRPGAVLGPKTVPRKSLKSLQEGVISEEQFCKIHTDIPNFIYKDFI
;
A
#
# COMPACT_ATOMS: atom_id res chain seq x y z
N LEU A 1 18.10 0.12 16.91
CA LEU A 1 18.90 0.16 15.68
C LEU A 1 18.02 0.24 14.43
N CYS A 2 17.05 -0.68 14.20
CA CYS A 2 16.21 -0.70 13.00
C CYS A 2 15.45 0.62 12.79
N ASN A 3 14.77 1.15 13.80
CA ASN A 3 14.04 2.41 13.72
C ASN A 3 14.94 3.61 13.40
N GLN A 4 16.20 3.59 13.85
CA GLN A 4 17.17 4.62 13.53
C GLN A 4 17.61 4.54 12.06
N ILE A 5 17.86 3.33 11.56
CA ILE A 5 18.18 3.10 10.15
C ILE A 5 17.02 3.55 9.26
N LEU A 6 15.79 3.13 9.58
CA LEU A 6 14.60 3.56 8.83
C LEU A 6 14.48 5.09 8.82
N LYS A 7 14.62 5.75 9.97
CA LYS A 7 14.57 7.21 10.06
C LYS A 7 15.59 7.88 9.14
N GLU A 8 16.84 7.42 9.13
CA GLU A 8 17.88 7.99 8.26
C GLU A 8 17.61 7.69 6.78
N SER A 9 17.10 6.50 6.45
CA SER A 9 16.68 6.15 5.09
C SER A 9 15.55 7.06 4.59
N LEU A 10 14.57 7.37 5.43
CA LEU A 10 13.48 8.29 5.08
C LEU A 10 13.98 9.72 4.83
N LYS A 11 14.96 10.19 5.61
CA LYS A 11 15.58 11.50 5.36
C LYS A 11 16.26 11.54 3.99
N ARG A 12 17.03 10.51 3.64
CA ARG A 12 17.68 10.39 2.34
C ARG A 12 16.67 10.30 1.20
N ALA A 13 15.62 9.50 1.35
CA ALA A 13 14.56 9.43 0.36
C ALA A 13 13.90 10.80 0.12
N LYS A 14 13.71 11.58 1.19
CA LYS A 14 13.18 12.94 1.07
C LYS A 14 14.10 13.86 0.27
N GLU A 15 15.43 13.79 0.50
CA GLU A 15 16.42 14.62 -0.21
C GLU A 15 16.39 14.43 -1.73
N VAL A 16 16.06 13.21 -2.19
CA VAL A 16 15.97 12.86 -3.62
C VAL A 16 14.52 12.77 -4.12
N ASP A 17 13.57 13.25 -3.35
CA ASP A 17 12.12 13.22 -3.65
C ASP A 17 11.58 11.83 -3.99
N ALA A 18 12.13 10.77 -3.39
CA ALA A 18 11.69 9.39 -3.60
C ALA A 18 10.55 8.98 -2.67
N SER A 19 9.72 8.04 -3.10
CA SER A 19 8.79 7.30 -2.23
C SER A 19 9.47 6.08 -1.64
N VAL A 20 8.96 5.57 -0.51
CA VAL A 20 9.54 4.43 0.19
C VAL A 20 8.49 3.34 0.37
N ILE A 21 8.80 2.14 -0.08
CA ILE A 21 7.98 0.95 0.13
C ILE A 21 8.58 0.16 1.28
N LEU A 22 7.76 -0.13 2.28
CA LEU A 22 8.18 -0.86 3.48
C LEU A 22 7.70 -2.31 3.42
N HIS A 23 8.66 -3.22 3.46
CA HIS A 23 8.41 -4.62 3.79
C HIS A 23 8.72 -4.84 5.27
N THR A 24 7.69 -4.93 6.09
CA THR A 24 7.79 -5.13 7.54
C THR A 24 6.84 -6.24 7.96
N GLU A 25 6.85 -6.58 9.23
CA GLU A 25 5.87 -7.46 9.86
C GLU A 25 4.41 -6.98 9.66
N THR A 26 3.45 -7.78 10.12
CA THR A 26 2.04 -7.44 10.09
C THR A 26 1.79 -6.04 10.64
N GLY A 27 1.07 -5.22 9.87
CA GLY A 27 0.73 -3.85 10.25
C GLY A 27 -0.36 -3.80 11.31
N THR A 28 0.00 -4.13 12.57
CA THR A 28 -0.89 -3.92 13.71
C THR A 28 -1.06 -2.43 13.98
N PRO A 29 -2.07 -2.00 14.77
CA PRO A 29 -2.24 -0.59 15.14
C PRO A 29 -0.96 0.04 15.72
N GLU A 30 -0.24 -0.72 16.57
CA GLU A 30 1.00 -0.26 17.21
C GLU A 30 2.13 -0.10 16.18
N VAL A 31 2.29 -1.05 15.25
CA VAL A 31 3.28 -0.98 14.18
C VAL A 31 3.00 0.20 13.26
N MET A 32 1.74 0.40 12.88
CA MET A 32 1.36 1.52 12.01
C MET A 32 1.58 2.87 12.71
N ALA A 33 1.28 2.97 14.01
CA ALA A 33 1.54 4.17 14.80
C ALA A 33 3.06 4.46 14.94
N ASP A 34 3.88 3.43 15.15
CA ASP A 34 5.35 3.58 15.22
C ASP A 34 5.93 4.04 13.87
N LEU A 35 5.52 3.44 12.76
CA LEU A 35 5.91 3.85 11.41
C LEU A 35 5.55 5.31 11.14
N ALA A 36 4.33 5.74 11.51
CA ALA A 36 3.90 7.13 11.38
C ALA A 36 4.73 8.08 12.25
N SER A 37 5.07 7.67 13.48
CA SER A 37 5.95 8.42 14.37
C SER A 37 7.36 8.58 13.79
N ILE A 38 7.93 7.51 13.23
CA ILE A 38 9.27 7.55 12.60
C ILE A 38 9.25 8.48 11.38
N SER A 39 8.20 8.40 10.54
CA SER A 39 8.02 9.28 9.40
C SER A 39 7.97 10.76 9.82
N ASN A 40 7.21 11.08 10.87
CA ASN A 40 7.15 12.43 11.44
C ASN A 40 8.52 12.90 11.94
N LYS A 41 9.27 12.05 12.68
CA LYS A 41 10.62 12.35 13.18
C LYS A 41 11.65 12.53 12.07
N ALA A 42 11.44 11.92 10.89
CA ALA A 42 12.25 12.11 9.69
C ALA A 42 11.79 13.31 8.86
N ASN A 43 10.67 13.94 9.22
CA ASN A 43 9.98 14.94 8.39
C ASN A 43 9.73 14.44 6.96
N PHE A 44 9.33 13.15 6.83
CA PHE A 44 9.02 12.49 5.58
C PHE A 44 7.49 12.47 5.37
N PRO A 45 6.99 12.76 4.15
CA PRO A 45 5.55 12.75 3.90
C PRO A 45 4.98 11.33 4.02
N LYS A 46 4.07 11.12 4.97
CA LYS A 46 3.46 9.80 5.22
C LYS A 46 2.72 9.23 4.00
N SER A 47 2.14 10.10 3.18
CA SER A 47 1.49 9.71 1.93
C SER A 47 2.43 9.09 0.88
N ARG A 48 3.74 9.30 1.02
CA ARG A 48 4.79 8.70 0.16
C ARG A 48 5.51 7.52 0.83
N LEU A 49 5.09 7.17 2.03
CA LEU A 49 5.50 5.95 2.71
C LEU A 49 4.44 4.89 2.44
N VAL A 50 4.82 3.80 1.80
CA VAL A 50 3.89 2.73 1.42
C VAL A 50 4.11 1.52 2.30
N LYS A 51 3.09 1.13 3.06
CA LYS A 51 3.08 -0.16 3.75
C LYS A 51 2.65 -1.24 2.76
N HIS A 52 3.61 -2.04 2.32
CA HIS A 52 3.39 -3.21 1.49
C HIS A 52 2.76 -4.37 2.29
N TYR A 53 2.05 -5.26 1.60
CA TYR A 53 1.37 -6.42 2.18
C TYR A 53 0.38 -6.01 3.28
N GLY A 54 -0.44 -5.01 2.96
CA GLY A 54 -1.45 -4.51 3.89
C GLY A 54 -2.73 -5.34 3.88
N GLY A 55 -3.47 -5.23 4.96
CA GLY A 55 -4.82 -5.75 5.15
C GLY A 55 -5.71 -4.72 5.85
N ILE A 56 -6.90 -5.12 6.25
CA ILE A 56 -7.90 -4.25 6.90
C ILE A 56 -7.29 -3.54 8.12
N GLY A 57 -6.61 -4.26 9.01
CA GLY A 57 -6.00 -3.65 10.19
C GLY A 57 -4.98 -2.56 9.88
N SER A 58 -4.19 -2.74 8.81
CA SER A 58 -3.19 -1.75 8.37
C SER A 58 -3.85 -0.49 7.81
N ILE A 59 -4.92 -0.63 7.01
CA ILE A 59 -5.55 0.52 6.37
C ILE A 59 -6.41 1.31 7.35
N GLU A 60 -7.09 0.65 8.24
CA GLU A 60 -7.89 1.26 9.31
C GLU A 60 -7.02 2.11 10.26
N ASN A 61 -5.78 1.67 10.48
CA ASN A 61 -4.81 2.34 11.35
C ASN A 61 -3.66 3.01 10.57
N SER A 62 -3.91 3.45 9.34
CA SER A 62 -2.86 3.94 8.43
C SER A 62 -2.14 5.21 8.91
N HIS A 63 -2.77 6.04 9.73
CA HIS A 63 -2.25 7.33 10.19
C HIS A 63 -1.75 8.24 9.06
N GLY A 64 -2.28 8.06 7.84
CA GLY A 64 -1.89 8.79 6.64
C GLY A 64 -0.75 8.15 5.84
N ILE A 65 -0.28 6.97 6.23
CA ILE A 65 0.61 6.12 5.42
C ILE A 65 -0.23 5.49 4.30
N THR A 66 0.28 5.47 3.08
CA THR A 66 -0.36 4.77 1.97
C THR A 66 -0.25 3.26 2.19
N VAL A 67 -1.34 2.53 2.03
CA VAL A 67 -1.35 1.08 2.18
C VAL A 67 -1.55 0.42 0.82
N SER A 68 -0.68 -0.53 0.50
CA SER A 68 -0.85 -1.44 -0.63
C SER A 68 -1.49 -2.73 -0.12
N LEU A 69 -2.73 -2.98 -0.55
CA LEU A 69 -3.55 -4.10 -0.08
C LEU A 69 -3.39 -5.32 -0.98
N LEU A 70 -3.33 -6.49 -0.39
CA LEU A 70 -3.53 -7.72 -1.15
C LEU A 70 -4.89 -7.69 -1.84
N ALA A 71 -4.90 -7.98 -3.15
CA ALA A 71 -6.09 -7.93 -3.99
C ALA A 71 -7.07 -9.07 -3.65
N SER A 72 -7.75 -8.97 -2.52
CA SER A 72 -8.86 -9.82 -2.12
C SER A 72 -10.19 -9.06 -2.23
N ASN A 73 -11.30 -9.78 -2.42
CA ASN A 73 -12.62 -9.15 -2.46
C ASN A 73 -12.94 -8.42 -1.15
N GLU A 74 -12.54 -9.00 -0.03
CA GLU A 74 -12.77 -8.44 1.31
C GLU A 74 -12.01 -7.12 1.49
N ASN A 75 -10.72 -7.10 1.18
CA ASN A 75 -9.89 -5.89 1.29
C ASN A 75 -10.41 -4.76 0.39
N ILE A 76 -10.75 -5.08 -0.87
CA ILE A 76 -11.27 -4.10 -1.82
C ILE A 76 -12.60 -3.52 -1.31
N ALA A 77 -13.54 -4.38 -0.92
CA ALA A 77 -14.84 -3.94 -0.42
C ALA A 77 -14.71 -3.09 0.85
N PHE A 78 -13.90 -3.53 1.81
CA PHE A 78 -13.69 -2.79 3.05
C PHE A 78 -13.10 -1.40 2.80
N ALA A 79 -12.01 -1.32 2.04
CA ALA A 79 -11.33 -0.07 1.77
C ALA A 79 -12.22 0.91 0.98
N SER A 80 -12.97 0.41 0.01
CA SER A 80 -13.84 1.22 -0.83
C SER A 80 -15.07 1.72 -0.09
N ASN A 81 -15.73 0.88 0.71
CA ASN A 81 -16.90 1.26 1.51
C ASN A 81 -16.56 2.32 2.57
N ASN A 82 -15.33 2.34 3.05
CA ASN A 82 -14.85 3.31 4.04
C ASN A 82 -14.07 4.47 3.40
N ASN A 83 -13.98 4.53 2.06
CA ASN A 83 -13.25 5.55 1.32
C ASN A 83 -11.77 5.70 1.71
N PHE A 84 -11.12 4.61 2.12
CA PHE A 84 -9.69 4.63 2.42
C PHE A 84 -8.87 4.69 1.11
N PRO A 85 -7.93 5.63 0.99
CA PRO A 85 -7.00 5.65 -0.14
C PRO A 85 -6.05 4.44 -0.05
N HIS A 86 -5.93 3.68 -1.15
CA HIS A 86 -5.11 2.46 -1.20
C HIS A 86 -4.64 2.15 -2.61
N MET A 87 -3.60 1.33 -2.69
CA MET A 87 -3.20 0.61 -3.90
C MET A 87 -3.54 -0.87 -3.74
N LEU A 88 -3.46 -1.63 -4.83
CA LEU A 88 -3.64 -3.08 -4.83
C LEU A 88 -2.36 -3.78 -5.29
N GLU A 89 -2.09 -4.92 -4.68
CA GLU A 89 -0.93 -5.75 -5.00
C GLU A 89 -1.25 -7.23 -4.95
N THR A 90 -0.31 -8.05 -5.41
CA THR A 90 -0.40 -9.51 -5.37
C THR A 90 0.66 -10.15 -4.50
N ASP A 91 1.73 -9.43 -4.17
CA ASP A 91 2.94 -9.99 -3.57
C ASP A 91 3.44 -11.23 -4.36
N TYR A 92 3.36 -11.13 -5.70
CA TYR A 92 3.71 -12.25 -6.56
C TYR A 92 5.22 -12.56 -6.47
N LEU A 93 5.52 -13.81 -6.21
CA LEU A 93 6.87 -14.36 -6.26
C LEU A 93 6.88 -15.55 -7.22
N ASP A 94 7.72 -15.48 -8.26
CA ASP A 94 7.92 -16.58 -9.19
C ASP A 94 8.91 -17.60 -8.58
N ASP A 95 8.41 -18.38 -7.63
CA ASP A 95 9.17 -19.44 -6.97
C ASP A 95 8.48 -20.79 -7.20
N PRO A 96 9.06 -21.68 -8.04
CA PRO A 96 8.52 -23.01 -8.29
C PRO A 96 8.36 -23.88 -7.05
N LYS A 97 9.13 -23.60 -5.99
CA LYS A 97 9.05 -24.34 -4.72
C LYS A 97 7.91 -23.90 -3.82
N ARG A 98 7.24 -22.79 -4.16
CA ARG A 98 6.15 -22.21 -3.38
C ARG A 98 4.91 -21.92 -4.25
N PRO A 99 4.43 -22.89 -5.04
CA PRO A 99 3.30 -22.67 -5.92
C PRO A 99 2.05 -22.29 -5.10
N GLY A 100 1.37 -21.22 -5.48
CA GLY A 100 0.17 -20.73 -4.80
C GLY A 100 0.42 -20.01 -3.48
N ALA A 101 1.67 -19.75 -3.08
CA ALA A 101 1.98 -18.99 -1.87
C ALA A 101 1.54 -17.53 -1.94
N VAL A 102 1.37 -16.99 -3.15
CA VAL A 102 0.98 -15.62 -3.43
C VAL A 102 -0.03 -15.56 -4.58
N LEU A 103 -0.72 -14.44 -4.68
CA LEU A 103 -1.69 -14.21 -5.76
C LEU A 103 -0.95 -14.02 -7.11
N GLY A 104 -1.44 -14.63 -8.17
CA GLY A 104 -0.85 -14.45 -9.51
C GLY A 104 -0.98 -13.00 -10.02
N PRO A 105 -0.09 -12.55 -10.92
CA PRO A 105 0.00 -11.15 -11.36
C PRO A 105 -1.28 -10.62 -12.02
N LYS A 106 -2.10 -11.49 -12.60
CA LYS A 106 -3.40 -11.10 -13.19
C LYS A 106 -4.50 -10.84 -12.14
N THR A 107 -4.23 -11.05 -10.86
CA THR A 107 -5.26 -10.97 -9.82
C THR A 107 -5.70 -9.52 -9.60
N VAL A 108 -4.80 -8.56 -9.56
CA VAL A 108 -5.16 -7.14 -9.38
C VAL A 108 -6.13 -6.68 -10.46
N PRO A 109 -5.80 -6.69 -11.77
CA PRO A 109 -6.73 -6.19 -12.79
C PRO A 109 -8.03 -6.98 -12.84
N ARG A 110 -7.99 -8.30 -12.65
CA ARG A 110 -9.20 -9.13 -12.66
C ARG A 110 -10.14 -8.84 -11.50
N LYS A 111 -9.61 -8.67 -10.29
CA LYS A 111 -10.40 -8.42 -9.08
C LYS A 111 -10.98 -7.01 -9.08
N SER A 112 -10.18 -6.01 -9.42
CA SER A 112 -10.66 -4.63 -9.47
C SER A 112 -11.69 -4.41 -10.58
N LEU A 113 -11.49 -4.99 -11.77
CA LEU A 113 -12.50 -4.93 -12.83
C LEU A 113 -13.81 -5.61 -12.42
N LYS A 114 -13.73 -6.78 -11.78
CA LYS A 114 -14.91 -7.47 -11.25
C LYS A 114 -15.61 -6.60 -10.20
N SER A 115 -14.88 -6.00 -9.27
CA SER A 115 -15.45 -5.12 -8.24
C SER A 115 -16.13 -3.89 -8.84
N LEU A 116 -15.59 -3.33 -9.93
CA LEU A 116 -16.22 -2.25 -10.67
C LEU A 116 -17.53 -2.72 -11.34
N GLN A 117 -17.52 -3.86 -12.03
CA GLN A 117 -18.70 -4.42 -12.69
C GLN A 117 -19.82 -4.78 -11.71
N GLU A 118 -19.47 -5.22 -10.50
CA GLU A 118 -20.41 -5.54 -9.44
C GLU A 118 -20.85 -4.31 -8.60
N GLY A 119 -20.34 -3.12 -8.91
CA GLY A 119 -20.68 -1.88 -8.20
C GLY A 119 -20.09 -1.80 -6.77
N VAL A 120 -19.11 -2.66 -6.44
CA VAL A 120 -18.39 -2.61 -5.16
C VAL A 120 -17.48 -1.39 -5.09
N ILE A 121 -16.90 -1.00 -6.22
CA ILE A 121 -16.14 0.24 -6.38
C ILE A 121 -16.75 1.07 -7.51
N SER A 122 -16.68 2.40 -7.37
CA SER A 122 -17.06 3.33 -8.44
C SER A 122 -15.95 3.48 -9.49
N GLU A 123 -16.29 4.07 -10.66
CA GLU A 123 -15.28 4.43 -11.66
C GLU A 123 -14.22 5.39 -11.09
N GLU A 124 -14.65 6.36 -10.28
CA GLU A 124 -13.74 7.28 -9.60
C GLU A 124 -12.76 6.54 -8.68
N GLN A 125 -13.25 5.60 -7.87
CA GLN A 125 -12.40 4.79 -7.02
C GLN A 125 -11.46 3.90 -7.83
N PHE A 126 -11.94 3.33 -8.93
CA PHE A 126 -11.11 2.54 -9.85
C PHE A 126 -9.96 3.39 -10.42
N CYS A 127 -10.25 4.61 -10.89
CA CYS A 127 -9.23 5.54 -11.38
C CYS A 127 -8.22 5.91 -10.28
N LYS A 128 -8.68 6.20 -9.07
CA LYS A 128 -7.79 6.50 -7.93
C LYS A 128 -6.83 5.34 -7.62
N ILE A 129 -7.35 4.11 -7.58
CA ILE A 129 -6.56 2.91 -7.27
C ILE A 129 -5.50 2.63 -8.34
N HIS A 130 -5.85 2.79 -9.62
CA HIS A 130 -4.99 2.36 -10.74
C HIS A 130 -4.18 3.49 -11.38
N THR A 131 -4.53 4.74 -11.12
CA THR A 131 -3.90 5.89 -11.79
C THR A 131 -3.42 6.94 -10.79
N ASP A 132 -4.32 7.54 -10.02
CA ASP A 132 -3.98 8.75 -9.26
C ASP A 132 -2.98 8.45 -8.13
N ILE A 133 -3.25 7.42 -7.32
CA ILE A 133 -2.39 7.05 -6.19
C ILE A 133 -1.05 6.47 -6.70
N PRO A 134 -1.02 5.51 -7.66
CA PRO A 134 0.23 5.06 -8.24
C PRO A 134 1.07 6.16 -8.86
N ASN A 135 0.46 7.07 -9.65
CA ASN A 135 1.18 8.20 -10.25
C ASN A 135 1.77 9.13 -9.18
N PHE A 136 1.03 9.39 -8.10
CA PHE A 136 1.53 10.19 -7.00
C PHE A 136 2.72 9.53 -6.29
N ILE A 137 2.70 8.19 -6.14
CA ILE A 137 3.76 7.43 -5.47
C ILE A 137 4.97 7.24 -6.39
N TYR A 138 4.74 6.94 -7.69
CA TYR A 138 5.78 6.53 -8.64
C TYR A 138 5.99 7.54 -9.78
N LYS A 139 5.80 8.82 -9.51
CA LYS A 139 5.67 9.92 -10.48
C LYS A 139 6.69 9.99 -11.63
N ASP A 140 7.82 9.33 -11.54
CA ASP A 140 8.87 9.36 -12.58
C ASP A 140 9.00 8.04 -13.36
N PHE A 141 8.05 7.11 -13.17
CA PHE A 141 8.12 5.75 -13.74
C PHE A 141 6.95 5.41 -14.67
N ILE A 142 6.05 6.36 -14.93
CA ILE A 142 4.87 6.16 -15.78
C ILE A 142 4.80 7.24 -16.85
#